data_cbeac398af7746857360e39708e9d2a2
#
_entry.id   cbeac398af7746857360e39708e9d2a2
#
_cell.length_a   1.000
_cell.length_b   1.000
_cell.length_c   1.000
_cell.angle_alpha   90.00
_cell.angle_beta   90.00
_cell.angle_gamma   90.00
#
_symmetry.space_group_name_H-M   'P 1'
#
loop_
_entity.id
_entity.type
_entity.pdbx_description
1 polymer ?
#
loop_
_entity_poly.entity_id
_entity_poly.type
_entity_poly.pdbx_seq_one_letter_code
_entity_poly.pdbx_strand_id
1 'polypeptide(L)'
;MPVFNDGTNIFYDAKAPWQLSQTCLNYIGGVLRHSKGFCAITNPLVNSYKRLVPGYEAPTAISWSEKNRSPLVRVPATRGVGTRIELRMPDPSCNPYLALAVMLRAGLDGIDKKVDPGPPINKNIYKMSHRERRHLRIDELPGNLNEALDELEKDDLIRETLGDHLFEHFVAAKREEWFDYIKHVSPWETDRYLGMY
;
A
#
# COMPACT_ATOMS: atom_id res chain seq x y z
N MET A 1 -11.61 7.58 1.90
CA MET A 1 -13.03 7.46 2.26
C MET A 1 -13.24 8.25 3.54
N PRO A 2 -14.18 9.18 3.63
CA PRO A 2 -14.53 9.81 4.91
C PRO A 2 -15.27 8.81 5.80
N VAL A 3 -15.04 8.87 7.10
CA VAL A 3 -15.72 8.04 8.08
C VAL A 3 -16.53 8.96 8.99
N PHE A 4 -17.83 8.70 9.12
CA PHE A 4 -18.75 9.53 9.86
C PHE A 4 -19.33 8.77 11.05
N ASN A 5 -19.46 9.49 12.18
CA ASN A 5 -20.27 9.10 13.30
C ASN A 5 -21.26 10.24 13.56
N ASP A 6 -22.54 9.96 13.54
CA ASP A 6 -23.63 10.95 13.71
C ASP A 6 -23.47 12.21 12.84
N GLY A 7 -23.02 12.02 11.58
CA GLY A 7 -22.77 13.11 10.63
C GLY A 7 -21.45 13.87 10.84
N THR A 8 -20.69 13.53 11.89
CA THR A 8 -19.37 14.15 12.12
C THR A 8 -18.25 13.27 11.52
N ASN A 9 -17.35 13.89 10.77
CA ASN A 9 -16.19 13.20 10.22
C ASN A 9 -15.17 12.91 11.33
N ILE A 10 -15.02 11.63 11.70
CA ILE A 10 -14.14 11.20 12.78
C ILE A 10 -12.65 11.35 12.50
N PHE A 11 -12.26 11.60 11.26
CA PHE A 11 -10.86 11.87 10.88
C PHE A 11 -10.46 13.33 11.08
N TYR A 12 -11.43 14.24 11.31
CA TYR A 12 -11.19 15.65 11.48
C TYR A 12 -11.12 16.05 12.97
N ASP A 13 -10.10 16.86 13.30
CA ASP A 13 -10.01 17.59 14.57
C ASP A 13 -9.37 18.97 14.31
N ALA A 14 -10.16 20.02 14.44
CA ALA A 14 -9.71 21.41 14.16
C ALA A 14 -8.53 21.87 15.03
N LYS A 15 -8.34 21.27 16.21
CA LYS A 15 -7.32 21.66 17.19
C LYS A 15 -6.04 20.80 17.10
N ALA A 16 -6.12 19.66 16.43
CA ALA A 16 -4.99 18.73 16.31
C ALA A 16 -4.00 19.19 15.21
N PRO A 17 -2.73 18.73 15.28
CA PRO A 17 -1.77 18.91 14.20
C PRO A 17 -2.35 18.43 12.86
N TRP A 18 -2.07 19.19 11.79
CA TRP A 18 -2.59 18.96 10.44
C TRP A 18 -4.12 18.91 10.34
N GLN A 19 -4.84 19.28 11.41
CA GLN A 19 -6.29 19.14 11.57
C GLN A 19 -6.78 17.69 11.35
N LEU A 20 -5.99 16.73 11.78
CA LEU A 20 -6.28 15.30 11.74
C LEU A 20 -6.48 14.77 13.16
N SER A 21 -7.55 14.02 13.37
CA SER A 21 -7.79 13.36 14.65
C SER A 21 -6.77 12.24 14.91
N GLN A 22 -6.62 11.87 16.18
CA GLN A 22 -5.80 10.71 16.54
C GLN A 22 -6.30 9.42 15.89
N THR A 23 -7.62 9.28 15.71
CA THR A 23 -8.24 8.17 14.97
C THR A 23 -7.74 8.12 13.51
N CYS A 24 -7.66 9.27 12.83
CA CYS A 24 -7.12 9.35 11.47
C CYS A 24 -5.65 8.92 11.42
N LEU A 25 -4.83 9.43 12.34
CA LEU A 25 -3.41 9.09 12.40
C LEU A 25 -3.21 7.61 12.67
N ASN A 26 -3.92 7.04 13.64
CA ASN A 26 -3.84 5.61 13.94
C ASN A 26 -4.30 4.75 12.75
N TYR A 27 -5.37 5.16 12.05
CA TYR A 27 -5.82 4.48 10.84
C TYR A 27 -4.74 4.47 9.75
N ILE A 28 -4.08 5.62 9.51
CA ILE A 28 -2.93 5.71 8.60
C ILE A 28 -1.82 4.76 9.06
N GLY A 29 -1.51 4.75 10.36
CA GLY A 29 -0.50 3.87 10.94
C GLY A 29 -0.76 2.39 10.65
N GLY A 30 -2.01 1.95 10.82
CA GLY A 30 -2.42 0.57 10.49
C GLY A 30 -2.30 0.25 9.00
N VAL A 31 -2.76 1.15 8.14
CA VAL A 31 -2.62 0.99 6.68
C VAL A 31 -1.16 0.89 6.25
N LEU A 32 -0.27 1.74 6.79
CA LEU A 32 1.16 1.68 6.46
C LEU A 32 1.79 0.39 6.96
N ARG A 33 1.46 -0.05 8.19
CA ARG A 33 1.99 -1.26 8.81
C ARG A 33 1.71 -2.52 8.00
N HIS A 34 0.48 -2.66 7.50
CA HIS A 34 0.01 -3.84 6.77
C HIS A 34 0.13 -3.71 5.24
N SER A 35 0.66 -2.60 4.74
CA SER A 35 0.71 -2.32 3.29
C SER A 35 1.45 -3.38 2.48
N LYS A 36 2.51 -3.98 3.01
CA LYS A 36 3.20 -5.11 2.36
C LYS A 36 2.33 -6.35 2.36
N GLY A 37 1.68 -6.67 3.48
CA GLY A 37 0.84 -7.84 3.64
C GLY A 37 -0.37 -7.87 2.70
N PHE A 38 -1.01 -6.72 2.46
CA PHE A 38 -2.12 -6.66 1.50
C PHE A 38 -1.72 -6.24 0.08
N CYS A 39 -0.42 -6.11 -0.22
CA CYS A 39 0.05 -5.68 -1.53
C CYS A 39 -0.42 -6.61 -2.66
N ALA A 40 -0.29 -7.92 -2.49
CA ALA A 40 -0.74 -8.90 -3.49
C ALA A 40 -2.25 -8.85 -3.75
N ILE A 41 -3.06 -8.47 -2.75
CA ILE A 41 -4.51 -8.34 -2.90
C ILE A 41 -4.88 -7.08 -3.70
N THR A 42 -4.18 -5.99 -3.47
CA THR A 42 -4.43 -4.70 -4.12
C THR A 42 -3.68 -4.54 -5.45
N ASN A 43 -2.68 -5.37 -5.73
CA ASN A 43 -1.87 -5.40 -6.96
C ASN A 43 -1.69 -6.86 -7.40
N PRO A 44 -2.76 -7.52 -7.91
CA PRO A 44 -2.83 -8.97 -7.98
C PRO A 44 -2.19 -9.62 -9.21
N LEU A 45 -1.63 -8.84 -10.13
CA LEU A 45 -1.06 -9.35 -11.38
C LEU A 45 0.45 -9.14 -11.42
N VAL A 46 1.16 -9.99 -12.14
CA VAL A 46 2.58 -9.76 -12.44
C VAL A 46 2.79 -8.39 -13.11
N ASN A 47 1.83 -7.94 -13.91
CA ASN A 47 1.85 -6.65 -14.58
C ASN A 47 1.64 -5.46 -13.63
N SER A 48 0.99 -5.64 -12.47
CA SER A 48 0.76 -4.59 -11.46
C SER A 48 2.08 -3.97 -11.01
N TYR A 49 3.15 -4.74 -10.91
CA TYR A 49 4.46 -4.32 -10.42
C TYR A 49 5.27 -3.51 -11.46
N LYS A 50 4.86 -3.51 -12.72
CA LYS A 50 5.40 -2.59 -13.75
C LYS A 50 4.93 -1.15 -13.52
N ARG A 51 3.84 -0.97 -12.76
CA ARG A 51 3.35 0.33 -12.30
C ARG A 51 4.02 0.75 -10.98
N LEU A 52 4.32 -0.22 -10.09
CA LEU A 52 4.97 -0.02 -8.79
C LEU A 52 6.50 0.11 -8.95
N VAL A 53 6.92 1.09 -9.73
CA VAL A 53 8.34 1.38 -9.98
C VAL A 53 8.67 2.74 -9.37
N PRO A 54 9.76 2.87 -8.58
CA PRO A 54 10.15 4.13 -7.95
C PRO A 54 10.26 5.28 -8.96
N GLY A 55 9.51 6.36 -8.71
CA GLY A 55 9.52 7.54 -9.58
C GLY A 55 8.59 7.48 -10.79
N TYR A 56 7.81 6.42 -10.93
CA TYR A 56 6.85 6.24 -12.02
C TYR A 56 5.41 6.55 -11.58
N GLU A 57 4.40 5.79 -12.03
CA GLU A 57 2.97 6.09 -11.89
C GLU A 57 2.44 6.00 -10.45
N ALA A 58 2.86 5.00 -9.68
CA ALA A 58 2.37 4.76 -8.34
C ALA A 58 3.49 4.87 -7.29
N PRO A 59 3.15 5.28 -6.06
CA PRO A 59 4.12 5.33 -4.98
C PRO A 59 4.51 3.94 -4.51
N THR A 60 5.79 3.73 -4.26
CA THR A 60 6.35 2.50 -3.65
C THR A 60 6.77 2.73 -2.20
N ALA A 61 6.99 3.98 -1.79
CA ALA A 61 7.49 4.33 -0.48
C ALA A 61 6.38 4.28 0.58
N ILE A 62 6.55 3.44 1.59
CA ILE A 62 5.61 3.25 2.71
C ILE A 62 5.73 4.43 3.66
N SER A 63 4.92 5.44 3.42
CA SER A 63 4.87 6.68 4.18
C SER A 63 3.58 7.43 3.88
N TRP A 64 3.35 8.55 4.60
CA TRP A 64 2.20 9.40 4.36
C TRP A 64 2.61 10.87 4.21
N SER A 65 1.75 11.67 3.59
CA SER A 65 1.93 13.11 3.43
C SER A 65 0.61 13.85 3.23
N GLU A 66 0.57 15.10 3.65
CA GLU A 66 -0.55 16.04 3.38
C GLU A 66 -0.35 16.87 2.10
N LYS A 67 0.86 16.92 1.53
CA LYS A 67 1.20 17.81 0.41
C LYS A 67 1.81 17.10 -0.79
N ASN A 68 2.42 15.96 -0.57
CA ASN A 68 3.22 15.26 -1.58
C ASN A 68 2.43 14.10 -2.22
N ARG A 69 2.79 13.74 -3.45
CA ARG A 69 2.24 12.59 -4.18
C ARG A 69 3.15 11.37 -4.21
N SER A 70 4.38 11.49 -3.70
CA SER A 70 5.33 10.36 -3.64
C SER A 70 5.06 9.33 -2.54
N PRO A 71 4.43 9.66 -1.37
CA PRO A 71 4.05 8.67 -0.37
C PRO A 71 2.86 7.80 -0.76
N LEU A 72 2.78 6.64 -0.10
CA LEU A 72 1.73 5.65 -0.26
C LEU A 72 0.34 6.18 0.13
N VAL A 73 0.27 6.88 1.27
CA VAL A 73 -0.96 7.50 1.78
C VAL A 73 -0.86 9.02 1.62
N ARG A 74 -1.82 9.58 0.90
CA ARG A 74 -1.99 11.03 0.78
C ARG A 74 -3.19 11.49 1.59
N VAL A 75 -3.03 12.60 2.31
CA VAL A 75 -4.13 13.33 2.93
C VAL A 75 -4.37 14.59 2.11
N PRO A 76 -5.47 14.72 1.36
CA PRO A 76 -5.79 15.94 0.60
C PRO A 76 -5.89 17.19 1.49
N ALA A 77 -5.76 18.36 0.90
CA ALA A 77 -5.82 19.64 1.64
C ALA A 77 -7.20 19.95 2.24
N THR A 78 -8.27 19.34 1.71
CA THR A 78 -9.64 19.52 2.21
C THR A 78 -9.76 19.04 3.66
N ARG A 79 -10.38 19.85 4.52
CA ARG A 79 -10.61 19.56 5.94
C ARG A 79 -12.10 19.65 6.27
N GLY A 80 -12.46 19.42 7.54
CA GLY A 80 -13.85 19.34 8.00
C GLY A 80 -14.54 18.10 7.46
N VAL A 81 -15.71 18.26 6.91
CA VAL A 81 -16.51 17.15 6.34
C VAL A 81 -15.76 16.40 5.24
N GLY A 82 -14.90 17.09 4.48
CA GLY A 82 -14.14 16.50 3.39
C GLY A 82 -12.80 15.85 3.80
N THR A 83 -12.47 15.79 5.09
CA THR A 83 -11.24 15.14 5.57
C THR A 83 -11.23 13.67 5.21
N ARG A 84 -10.18 13.22 4.52
CA ARG A 84 -10.04 11.84 4.09
C ARG A 84 -8.59 11.47 3.85
N ILE A 85 -8.34 10.19 3.74
CA ILE A 85 -7.08 9.65 3.23
C ILE A 85 -7.29 9.06 1.83
N GLU A 86 -6.24 9.06 1.05
CA GLU A 86 -6.16 8.44 -0.27
C GLU A 86 -5.02 7.44 -0.27
N LEU A 87 -5.33 6.15 -0.27
CA LEU A 87 -4.34 5.10 -0.50
C LEU A 87 -4.11 4.99 -2.00
N ARG A 88 -2.84 5.08 -2.42
CA ARG A 88 -2.47 5.27 -3.83
C ARG A 88 -1.87 4.06 -4.51
N MET A 89 -1.73 2.94 -3.79
CA MET A 89 -1.15 1.73 -4.34
C MET A 89 -2.14 0.83 -5.11
N PRO A 90 -3.45 0.74 -4.77
CA PRO A 90 -4.33 -0.21 -5.41
C PRO A 90 -4.36 -0.07 -6.93
N ASP A 91 -4.33 -1.20 -7.61
CA ASP A 91 -4.35 -1.36 -9.05
C ASP A 91 -5.82 -1.51 -9.53
N PRO A 92 -6.20 -0.97 -10.71
CA PRO A 92 -7.55 -1.16 -11.24
C PRO A 92 -7.94 -2.62 -11.50
N SER A 93 -6.98 -3.54 -11.60
CA SER A 93 -7.23 -4.97 -11.76
C SER A 93 -7.58 -5.70 -10.46
N CYS A 94 -7.46 -5.05 -9.29
CA CYS A 94 -7.79 -5.69 -8.02
C CYS A 94 -9.30 -5.94 -7.88
N ASN A 95 -9.64 -7.00 -7.16
CA ASN A 95 -11.02 -7.21 -6.73
C ASN A 95 -11.40 -6.14 -5.69
N PRO A 96 -12.37 -5.24 -5.96
CA PRO A 96 -12.68 -4.12 -5.08
C PRO A 96 -13.21 -4.56 -3.72
N TYR A 97 -13.90 -5.69 -3.62
CA TYR A 97 -14.41 -6.20 -2.35
C TYR A 97 -13.25 -6.66 -1.45
N LEU A 98 -12.30 -7.40 -2.00
CA LEU A 98 -11.13 -7.84 -1.26
C LEU A 98 -10.24 -6.66 -0.87
N ALA A 99 -9.96 -5.77 -1.81
CA ALA A 99 -9.16 -4.57 -1.57
C ALA A 99 -9.74 -3.71 -0.44
N LEU A 100 -11.05 -3.44 -0.48
CA LEU A 100 -11.72 -2.66 0.57
C LEU A 100 -11.72 -3.38 1.91
N ALA A 101 -11.93 -4.70 1.95
CA ALA A 101 -11.91 -5.47 3.18
C ALA A 101 -10.54 -5.41 3.89
N VAL A 102 -9.45 -5.69 3.17
CA VAL A 102 -8.11 -5.68 3.76
C VAL A 102 -7.65 -4.28 4.16
N MET A 103 -7.94 -3.25 3.36
CA MET A 103 -7.61 -1.86 3.68
C MET A 103 -8.37 -1.35 4.92
N LEU A 104 -9.68 -1.68 5.03
CA LEU A 104 -10.47 -1.33 6.18
C LEU A 104 -9.96 -2.03 7.43
N ARG A 105 -9.72 -3.33 7.36
CA ARG A 105 -9.23 -4.13 8.49
C ARG A 105 -7.87 -3.66 8.99
N ALA A 106 -6.95 -3.34 8.07
CA ALA A 106 -5.64 -2.78 8.39
C ALA A 106 -5.76 -1.43 9.14
N GLY A 107 -6.65 -0.55 8.66
CA GLY A 107 -6.90 0.74 9.32
C GLY A 107 -7.52 0.58 10.72
N LEU A 108 -8.47 -0.35 10.90
CA LEU A 108 -9.09 -0.65 12.19
C LEU A 108 -8.06 -1.23 13.17
N ASP A 109 -7.20 -2.14 12.74
CA ASP A 109 -6.09 -2.65 13.56
C ASP A 109 -5.19 -1.52 14.06
N GLY A 110 -4.91 -0.54 13.18
CA GLY A 110 -4.16 0.65 13.56
C GLY A 110 -4.83 1.49 14.64
N ILE A 111 -6.16 1.63 14.60
CA ILE A 111 -6.93 2.32 15.63
C ILE A 111 -6.88 1.52 16.94
N ASP A 112 -7.17 0.23 16.91
CA ASP A 112 -7.22 -0.65 18.07
C ASP A 112 -5.88 -0.72 18.80
N LYS A 113 -4.78 -0.83 18.01
CA LYS A 113 -3.40 -0.89 18.52
C LYS A 113 -2.75 0.47 18.72
N LYS A 114 -3.44 1.57 18.42
CA LYS A 114 -2.93 2.96 18.49
C LYS A 114 -1.61 3.13 17.77
N VAL A 115 -1.53 2.60 16.53
CA VAL A 115 -0.30 2.63 15.73
C VAL A 115 0.01 4.05 15.31
N ASP A 116 1.22 4.52 15.64
CA ASP A 116 1.72 5.82 15.20
C ASP A 116 2.27 5.72 13.77
N PRO A 117 1.76 6.52 12.80
CA PRO A 117 2.28 6.55 11.43
C PRO A 117 3.63 7.25 11.30
N GLY A 118 4.15 7.85 12.36
CA GLY A 118 5.28 8.75 12.31
C GLY A 118 4.96 10.10 11.63
N PRO A 119 5.95 10.98 11.46
CA PRO A 119 5.75 12.30 10.85
C PRO A 119 5.46 12.21 9.35
N PRO A 120 4.69 13.18 8.79
CA PRO A 120 4.44 13.24 7.35
C PRO A 120 5.71 13.53 6.56
N ILE A 121 5.89 12.84 5.44
CA ILE A 121 7.03 13.05 4.53
C ILE A 121 6.63 14.04 3.45
N ASN A 122 6.90 15.32 3.67
CA ASN A 122 6.53 16.39 2.75
C ASN A 122 7.62 16.71 1.69
N LYS A 123 8.75 16.00 1.71
CA LYS A 123 9.80 16.08 0.70
C LYS A 123 9.58 15.07 -0.41
N ASN A 124 10.12 15.34 -1.60
CA ASN A 124 10.10 14.36 -2.69
C ASN A 124 11.02 13.16 -2.34
N ILE A 125 10.42 12.01 -2.05
CA ILE A 125 11.12 10.81 -1.60
C ILE A 125 12.09 10.28 -2.66
N TYR A 126 11.77 10.44 -3.95
CA TYR A 126 12.63 9.98 -5.03
C TYR A 126 13.95 10.75 -5.15
N LYS A 127 14.01 11.97 -4.60
CA LYS A 127 15.23 12.79 -4.54
C LYS A 127 16.04 12.60 -3.27
N MET A 128 15.54 11.78 -2.33
CA MET A 128 16.25 11.49 -1.09
C MET A 128 17.36 10.47 -1.31
N SER A 129 18.49 10.65 -0.62
CA SER A 129 19.55 9.66 -0.54
C SER A 129 19.09 8.41 0.23
N HIS A 130 19.75 7.27 -0.01
CA HIS A 130 19.49 6.04 0.78
C HIS A 130 19.69 6.24 2.29
N ARG A 131 20.62 7.10 2.68
CA ARG A 131 20.87 7.44 4.08
C ARG A 131 19.69 8.18 4.71
N GLU A 132 19.11 9.15 3.99
CA GLU A 132 17.93 9.91 4.46
C GLU A 132 16.71 8.99 4.57
N ARG A 133 16.43 8.16 3.56
CA ARG A 133 15.32 7.20 3.60
C ARG A 133 15.44 6.26 4.80
N ARG A 134 16.64 5.73 5.07
CA ARG A 134 16.91 4.87 6.21
C ARG A 134 16.73 5.59 7.54
N HIS A 135 17.19 6.83 7.65
CA HIS A 135 17.01 7.64 8.86
C HIS A 135 15.54 7.91 9.16
N LEU A 136 14.73 8.15 8.12
CA LEU A 136 13.29 8.36 8.22
C LEU A 136 12.49 7.05 8.29
N ARG A 137 13.15 5.89 8.29
CA ARG A 137 12.54 4.55 8.29
C ARG A 137 11.51 4.37 7.18
N ILE A 138 11.76 4.96 6.02
CA ILE A 138 10.91 4.79 4.84
C ILE A 138 11.25 3.44 4.22
N ASP A 139 10.30 2.53 4.30
CA ASP A 139 10.36 1.22 3.67
C ASP A 139 9.67 1.25 2.29
N GLU A 140 9.83 0.20 1.49
CA GLU A 140 9.25 0.11 0.16
C GLU A 140 8.32 -1.09 0.04
N LEU A 141 7.33 -0.97 -0.85
CA LEU A 141 6.46 -2.09 -1.23
C LEU A 141 7.25 -3.17 -1.94
N PRO A 142 6.76 -4.42 -1.95
CA PRO A 142 7.33 -5.50 -2.75
C PRO A 142 7.50 -5.11 -4.21
N GLY A 143 8.61 -5.52 -4.83
CA GLY A 143 8.98 -5.18 -6.20
C GLY A 143 8.35 -6.09 -7.25
N ASN A 144 7.78 -7.23 -6.87
CA ASN A 144 7.13 -8.19 -7.75
C ASN A 144 6.05 -9.00 -7.02
N LEU A 145 5.25 -9.75 -7.78
CA LEU A 145 4.15 -10.54 -7.23
C LEU A 145 4.62 -11.59 -6.22
N ASN A 146 5.76 -12.23 -6.46
CA ASN A 146 6.26 -13.26 -5.55
C ASN A 146 6.65 -12.69 -4.18
N GLU A 147 7.39 -11.57 -4.15
CA GLU A 147 7.72 -10.87 -2.92
C GLU A 147 6.45 -10.41 -2.17
N ALA A 148 5.42 -9.97 -2.91
CA ALA A 148 4.16 -9.56 -2.30
C ALA A 148 3.39 -10.74 -1.70
N LEU A 149 3.49 -11.93 -2.29
CA LEU A 149 2.93 -13.15 -1.72
C LEU A 149 3.71 -13.57 -0.46
N ASP A 150 5.04 -13.44 -0.45
CA ASP A 150 5.85 -13.70 0.74
C ASP A 150 5.48 -12.79 1.92
N GLU A 151 5.13 -11.53 1.65
CA GLU A 151 4.67 -10.60 2.67
C GLU A 151 3.21 -10.88 3.09
N LEU A 152 2.35 -11.30 2.16
CA LEU A 152 0.98 -11.70 2.46
C LEU A 152 0.94 -12.93 3.40
N GLU A 153 1.80 -13.91 3.17
CA GLU A 153 1.90 -15.12 4.00
C GLU A 153 2.41 -14.86 5.42
N LYS A 154 3.06 -13.71 5.67
CA LYS A 154 3.55 -13.29 7.00
C LYS A 154 2.55 -12.45 7.78
N ASP A 155 1.48 -11.98 7.15
CA ASP A 155 0.52 -11.07 7.77
C ASP A 155 -0.75 -11.82 8.22
N ASP A 156 -0.75 -12.24 9.47
CA ASP A 156 -1.87 -12.98 10.09
C ASP A 156 -3.18 -12.19 10.03
N LEU A 157 -3.14 -10.84 10.16
CA LEU A 157 -4.33 -10.01 10.10
C LEU A 157 -5.00 -10.08 8.73
N ILE A 158 -4.21 -10.08 7.66
CA ILE A 158 -4.74 -10.14 6.30
C ILE A 158 -5.25 -11.55 6.01
N ARG A 159 -4.53 -12.59 6.47
CA ARG A 159 -5.01 -13.98 6.40
C ARG A 159 -6.36 -14.15 7.09
N GLU A 160 -6.51 -13.69 8.34
CA GLU A 160 -7.77 -13.72 9.08
C GLU A 160 -8.91 -12.97 8.35
N THR A 161 -8.59 -11.84 7.72
CA THR A 161 -9.56 -11.02 6.98
C THR A 161 -10.11 -11.74 5.76
N LEU A 162 -9.27 -12.49 5.06
CA LEU A 162 -9.65 -13.26 3.88
C LEU A 162 -10.33 -14.60 4.25
N GLY A 163 -9.98 -15.15 5.40
CA GLY A 163 -10.29 -16.51 5.82
C GLY A 163 -9.45 -17.55 5.06
N ASP A 164 -9.23 -18.71 5.70
CA ASP A 164 -8.28 -19.72 5.21
C ASP A 164 -8.58 -20.19 3.79
N HIS A 165 -9.85 -20.45 3.47
CA HIS A 165 -10.21 -20.94 2.15
C HIS A 165 -9.80 -20.00 1.03
N LEU A 166 -10.17 -18.70 1.13
CA LEU A 166 -9.82 -17.73 0.10
C LEU A 166 -8.32 -17.44 0.08
N PHE A 167 -7.69 -17.35 1.25
CA PHE A 167 -6.26 -17.11 1.37
C PHE A 167 -5.44 -18.19 0.66
N GLU A 168 -5.69 -19.46 0.97
CA GLU A 168 -4.94 -20.58 0.40
C GLU A 168 -5.11 -20.68 -1.12
N HIS A 169 -6.34 -20.54 -1.62
CA HIS A 169 -6.60 -20.60 -3.05
C HIS A 169 -6.02 -19.39 -3.80
N PHE A 170 -6.07 -18.21 -3.19
CA PHE A 170 -5.47 -17.01 -3.78
C PHE A 170 -3.95 -17.15 -3.88
N VAL A 171 -3.28 -17.53 -2.79
CA VAL A 171 -1.83 -17.72 -2.78
C VAL A 171 -1.42 -18.79 -3.80
N ALA A 172 -2.08 -19.94 -3.81
CA ALA A 172 -1.76 -21.02 -4.74
C ALA A 172 -1.88 -20.58 -6.20
N ALA A 173 -3.00 -19.96 -6.58
CA ALA A 173 -3.22 -19.47 -7.95
C ALA A 173 -2.21 -18.39 -8.35
N LYS A 174 -1.83 -17.49 -7.43
CA LYS A 174 -0.88 -16.41 -7.72
C LYS A 174 0.58 -16.87 -7.74
N ARG A 175 0.93 -17.93 -6.99
CA ARG A 175 2.24 -18.59 -7.10
C ARG A 175 2.38 -19.30 -8.45
N GLU A 176 1.32 -19.95 -8.93
CA GLU A 176 1.29 -20.58 -10.26
C GLU A 176 1.46 -19.52 -11.36
N GLU A 177 0.68 -18.42 -11.32
CA GLU A 177 0.80 -17.28 -12.26
C GLU A 177 2.23 -16.72 -12.31
N TRP A 178 2.85 -16.51 -11.14
CA TRP A 178 4.24 -16.06 -11.05
C TRP A 178 5.22 -17.06 -11.65
N PHE A 179 5.06 -18.35 -11.34
CA PHE A 179 5.93 -19.39 -11.84
C PHE A 179 5.86 -19.57 -13.35
N ASP A 180 4.69 -19.39 -13.94
CA ASP A 180 4.53 -19.41 -15.39
C ASP A 180 5.15 -18.15 -16.05
N TYR A 181 4.96 -17.00 -15.41
CA TYR A 181 5.54 -15.75 -15.91
C TYR A 181 7.07 -15.78 -15.96
N ILE A 182 7.75 -16.26 -14.91
CA ILE A 182 9.22 -16.25 -14.87
C ILE A 182 9.89 -17.22 -15.87
N LYS A 183 9.14 -18.18 -16.39
CA LYS A 183 9.61 -19.09 -17.45
C LYS A 183 9.40 -18.53 -18.86
N HIS A 184 8.56 -17.51 -18.97
CA HIS A 184 8.22 -16.94 -20.26
C HIS A 184 9.33 -16.03 -20.76
N VAL A 185 9.91 -16.37 -21.93
CA VAL A 185 10.88 -15.52 -22.62
C VAL A 185 10.13 -14.46 -23.42
N SER A 186 10.35 -13.21 -23.09
CA SER A 186 9.69 -12.08 -23.75
C SER A 186 10.39 -11.68 -25.05
N PRO A 187 9.68 -11.03 -26.01
CA PRO A 187 10.31 -10.46 -27.21
C PRO A 187 11.47 -9.51 -26.86
N TRP A 188 11.33 -8.72 -25.80
CA TRP A 188 12.40 -7.83 -25.34
C TRP A 188 13.69 -8.57 -24.98
N GLU A 189 13.59 -9.73 -24.31
CA GLU A 189 14.76 -10.56 -23.96
C GLU A 189 15.37 -11.16 -25.22
N THR A 190 14.54 -11.67 -26.13
CA THR A 190 14.99 -12.24 -27.42
C THR A 190 15.73 -11.17 -28.24
N ASP A 191 15.14 -10.00 -28.41
CA ASP A 191 15.72 -8.90 -29.19
C ASP A 191 17.04 -8.40 -28.56
N ARG A 192 17.12 -8.42 -27.23
CA ARG A 192 18.27 -7.92 -26.48
C ARG A 192 19.43 -8.89 -26.41
N TYR A 193 19.15 -10.17 -26.23
CA TYR A 193 20.18 -11.16 -25.87
C TYR A 193 20.50 -12.18 -26.96
N LEU A 194 19.56 -12.53 -27.87
CA LEU A 194 19.78 -13.57 -28.87
C LEU A 194 20.97 -13.28 -29.80
N GLY A 195 21.23 -12.03 -30.08
CA GLY A 195 22.37 -11.62 -30.96
C GLY A 195 23.71 -11.44 -30.25
N MET A 196 23.76 -11.70 -28.93
CA MET A 196 24.98 -11.54 -28.12
C MET A 196 25.78 -12.83 -27.96
N TYR A 197 25.19 -13.98 -28.28
CA TYR A 197 25.76 -15.33 -28.10
C TYR A 197 25.72 -16.13 -29.37
#